data_b670b665ca8fcac2db7bfed969d1fe99
#
_entry.id   b670b665ca8fcac2db7bfed969d1fe99
#
_cell.length_a   1.000
_cell.length_b   1.000
_cell.length_c   1.000
_cell.angle_alpha   90.00
_cell.angle_beta   90.00
_cell.angle_gamma   90.00
#
_symmetry.space_group_name_H-M   'P 1'
#
loop_
_entity.id
_entity.type
_entity.pdbx_description
1 polymer ?
#
loop_
_entity_poly.entity_id
_entity_poly.type
_entity_poly.pdbx_seq_one_letter_code
_entity_poly.pdbx_strand_id
1 'polypeptide(L)'
;MLKRLLAYGIPIMLAGGIGVLGGRIDRLFIAHFVGMNETGVYAAQANLLMGVLGLVFMVISMPLYPNLAKHAEDKIALVSQHKTYLHLLVTLTFPALLGLGILQDEIIRLFLGEQYLSRSSELFWVLAIAVYLINFKGHYLDHGLQFLLQTRKLLWVSLSGLIMCICLLPLMLNQFGMFGAAITLLIVSGLVAILSF
;
A
#
# COMPACT_ATOMS: atom_id res chain seq x y z
N MET A 1 -8.99 30.59 11.21
CA MET A 1 -7.81 29.74 11.04
C MET A 1 -8.07 28.30 11.46
N LEU A 2 -8.51 28.04 12.70
CA LEU A 2 -8.75 26.68 13.24
C LEU A 2 -9.72 25.84 12.37
N LYS A 3 -10.86 26.39 11.93
CA LYS A 3 -11.83 25.67 11.08
C LYS A 3 -11.23 25.16 9.77
N ARG A 4 -10.32 25.92 9.14
CA ARG A 4 -9.65 25.49 7.90
C ARG A 4 -8.64 24.36 8.16
N LEU A 5 -7.89 24.43 9.27
CA LEU A 5 -6.96 23.38 9.69
C LEU A 5 -7.70 22.08 10.00
N LEU A 6 -8.82 22.15 10.72
CA LEU A 6 -9.66 20.99 11.02
C LEU A 6 -10.30 20.40 9.76
N ALA A 7 -10.81 21.23 8.85
CA ALA A 7 -11.40 20.77 7.59
C ALA A 7 -10.39 20.05 6.68
N TYR A 8 -9.11 20.39 6.78
CA TYR A 8 -8.02 19.72 6.06
C TYR A 8 -7.51 18.47 6.82
N GLY A 9 -7.27 18.60 8.12
CA GLY A 9 -6.61 17.55 8.91
C GLY A 9 -7.52 16.38 9.27
N ILE A 10 -8.81 16.61 9.59
CA ILE A 10 -9.74 15.54 9.97
C ILE A 10 -9.89 14.48 8.86
N PRO A 11 -10.11 14.84 7.58
CA PRO A 11 -10.20 13.84 6.51
C PRO A 11 -8.93 13.01 6.35
N ILE A 12 -7.75 13.62 6.48
CA ILE A 12 -6.46 12.90 6.39
C ILE A 12 -6.31 11.93 7.55
N MET A 13 -6.60 12.36 8.77
CA MET A 13 -6.53 11.52 9.97
C MET A 13 -7.47 10.31 9.85
N LEU A 14 -8.71 10.53 9.41
CA LEU A 14 -9.68 9.46 9.20
C LEU A 14 -9.25 8.53 8.07
N ALA A 15 -8.78 9.06 6.94
CA ALA A 15 -8.27 8.25 5.83
C ALA A 15 -7.08 7.38 6.26
N GLY A 16 -6.16 7.94 7.05
CA GLY A 16 -5.04 7.19 7.63
C GLY A 16 -5.49 6.09 8.57
N GLY A 17 -6.43 6.38 9.47
CA GLY A 17 -7.03 5.38 10.38
C GLY A 17 -7.73 4.24 9.62
N ILE A 18 -8.52 4.57 8.58
CA ILE A 18 -9.15 3.59 7.69
C ILE A 18 -8.10 2.75 6.96
N GLY A 19 -7.01 3.36 6.50
CA GLY A 19 -5.90 2.66 5.85
C GLY A 19 -5.23 1.65 6.77
N VAL A 20 -5.00 2.00 8.04
CA VAL A 20 -4.44 1.08 9.05
C VAL A 20 -5.40 -0.08 9.34
N LEU A 21 -6.70 0.20 9.47
CA LEU A 21 -7.71 -0.84 9.66
C LEU A 21 -7.80 -1.77 8.46
N GLY A 22 -7.89 -1.19 7.25
CA GLY A 22 -7.94 -1.96 6.00
C GLY A 22 -6.73 -2.86 5.78
N GLY A 23 -5.52 -2.40 6.17
CA GLY A 23 -4.29 -3.18 6.08
C GLY A 23 -4.12 -4.25 7.17
N ARG A 24 -5.10 -4.47 8.05
CA ARG A 24 -5.07 -5.48 9.12
C ARG A 24 -6.30 -6.36 9.20
N ILE A 25 -7.39 -5.94 8.56
CA ILE A 25 -8.67 -6.65 8.61
C ILE A 25 -8.59 -8.01 7.90
N ASP A 26 -7.76 -8.12 6.87
CA ASP A 26 -7.46 -9.36 6.14
C ASP A 26 -7.05 -10.49 7.07
N ARG A 27 -6.21 -10.20 8.06
CA ARG A 27 -5.71 -11.19 9.05
C ARG A 27 -6.83 -11.74 9.92
N LEU A 28 -7.80 -10.92 10.30
CA LEU A 28 -8.95 -11.37 11.08
C LEU A 28 -9.82 -12.32 10.27
N PHE A 29 -10.02 -12.02 8.99
CA PHE A 29 -10.75 -12.90 8.08
C PHE A 29 -10.00 -14.20 7.80
N ILE A 30 -8.68 -14.15 7.53
CA ILE A 30 -7.88 -15.36 7.31
C ILE A 30 -7.92 -16.25 8.57
N ALA A 31 -7.76 -15.66 9.75
CA ALA A 31 -7.81 -16.41 11.02
C ALA A 31 -9.15 -17.13 11.23
N HIS A 32 -10.26 -16.48 10.84
CA HIS A 32 -11.59 -17.03 10.98
C HIS A 32 -11.91 -18.11 9.92
N PHE A 33 -11.56 -17.87 8.65
CA PHE A 33 -11.95 -18.74 7.52
C PHE A 33 -10.94 -19.85 7.23
N VAL A 34 -9.66 -19.63 7.48
CA VAL A 34 -8.57 -20.54 7.07
C VAL A 34 -7.81 -21.09 8.28
N GLY A 35 -7.57 -20.25 9.29
CA GLY A 35 -6.91 -20.64 10.52
C GLY A 35 -5.68 -19.80 10.88
N MET A 36 -5.24 -19.96 12.15
CA MET A 36 -4.17 -19.13 12.73
C MET A 36 -2.80 -19.36 12.09
N ASN A 37 -2.49 -20.60 11.69
CA ASN A 37 -1.21 -20.94 11.08
C ASN A 37 -1.02 -20.23 9.74
N GLU A 38 -2.03 -20.27 8.88
CA GLU A 38 -2.04 -19.59 7.57
C GLU A 38 -2.00 -18.06 7.74
N THR A 39 -2.70 -17.54 8.75
CA THR A 39 -2.63 -16.13 9.12
C THR A 39 -1.22 -15.71 9.49
N GLY A 40 -0.48 -16.57 10.23
CA GLY A 40 0.90 -16.32 10.60
C GLY A 40 1.82 -16.22 9.39
N VAL A 41 1.69 -17.15 8.42
CA VAL A 41 2.49 -17.15 7.19
C VAL A 41 2.20 -15.92 6.35
N TYR A 42 0.92 -15.64 6.09
CA TYR A 42 0.49 -14.46 5.34
C TYR A 42 0.99 -13.16 5.99
N ALA A 43 0.76 -13.00 7.30
CA ALA A 43 1.14 -11.80 8.03
C ALA A 43 2.66 -11.58 8.07
N ALA A 44 3.45 -12.65 8.18
CA ALA A 44 4.90 -12.57 8.16
C ALA A 44 5.42 -12.05 6.82
N GLN A 45 4.97 -12.64 5.71
CA GLN A 45 5.36 -12.22 4.37
C GLN A 45 4.87 -10.80 4.04
N ALA A 46 3.60 -10.48 4.36
CA ALA A 46 3.04 -9.15 4.15
C ALA A 46 3.79 -8.07 4.96
N ASN A 47 4.13 -8.34 6.23
CA ASN A 47 4.90 -7.41 7.06
C ASN A 47 6.33 -7.21 6.54
N LEU A 48 6.99 -8.27 6.10
CA LEU A 48 8.31 -8.20 5.50
C LEU A 48 8.30 -7.29 4.27
N LEU A 49 7.38 -7.53 3.35
CA LEU A 49 7.23 -6.72 2.14
C LEU A 49 6.86 -5.27 2.46
N MET A 50 5.91 -5.03 3.38
CA MET A 50 5.56 -3.68 3.83
C MET A 50 6.75 -2.96 4.45
N GLY A 51 7.56 -3.63 5.26
CA GLY A 51 8.76 -3.07 5.86
C GLY A 51 9.80 -2.69 4.81
N VAL A 52 10.17 -3.62 3.94
CA VAL A 52 11.25 -3.39 2.96
C VAL A 52 10.83 -2.40 1.89
N LEU A 53 9.70 -2.62 1.20
CA LEU A 53 9.21 -1.68 0.18
C LEU A 53 8.86 -0.32 0.79
N GLY A 54 8.23 -0.30 1.97
CA GLY A 54 7.90 0.94 2.66
C GLY A 54 9.14 1.78 2.96
N LEU A 55 10.25 1.17 3.40
CA LEU A 55 11.53 1.86 3.60
C LEU A 55 12.09 2.42 2.29
N VAL A 56 12.07 1.64 1.20
CA VAL A 56 12.54 2.11 -0.10
C VAL A 56 11.73 3.32 -0.58
N PHE A 57 10.40 3.24 -0.51
CA PHE A 57 9.52 4.36 -0.86
C PHE A 57 9.74 5.57 0.04
N MET A 58 9.89 5.37 1.35
CA MET A 58 10.10 6.43 2.33
C MET A 58 11.41 7.18 2.10
N VAL A 59 12.52 6.46 1.88
CA VAL A 59 13.84 7.07 1.63
C VAL A 59 13.82 7.95 0.39
N ILE A 60 13.11 7.54 -0.65
CA ILE A 60 12.98 8.32 -1.88
C ILE A 60 12.03 9.51 -1.71
N SER A 61 10.89 9.30 -1.05
CA SER A 61 9.85 10.33 -0.91
C SER A 61 10.23 11.43 0.09
N MET A 62 10.98 11.10 1.13
CA MET A 62 11.33 12.01 2.22
C MET A 62 12.03 13.30 1.76
N PRO A 63 13.05 13.27 0.89
CA PRO A 63 13.69 14.49 0.38
C PRO A 63 12.85 15.18 -0.72
N LEU A 64 11.99 14.47 -1.43
CA LEU A 64 11.23 15.01 -2.56
C LEU A 64 9.97 15.76 -2.12
N TYR A 65 9.34 15.34 -1.01
CA TYR A 65 8.14 15.99 -0.49
C TYR A 65 8.33 17.48 -0.15
N PRO A 66 9.40 17.92 0.56
CA PRO A 66 9.65 19.34 0.81
C PRO A 66 9.88 20.15 -0.47
N ASN A 67 10.48 19.55 -1.50
CA ASN A 67 10.67 20.22 -2.80
C ASN A 67 9.35 20.47 -3.51
N LEU A 68 8.41 19.54 -3.48
CA LEU A 68 7.06 19.74 -3.98
C LEU A 68 6.33 20.83 -3.20
N ALA A 69 6.45 20.85 -1.87
CA ALA A 69 5.83 21.85 -1.01
C ALA A 69 6.28 23.29 -1.31
N LYS A 70 7.54 23.49 -1.69
CA LYS A 70 8.06 24.82 -2.09
C LYS A 70 7.40 25.37 -3.35
N HIS A 71 6.89 24.52 -4.22
CA HIS A 71 6.26 24.89 -5.49
C HIS A 71 4.72 24.79 -5.44
N ALA A 72 4.13 24.62 -4.24
CA ALA A 72 2.70 24.41 -4.07
C ALA A 72 1.83 25.58 -4.59
N GLU A 73 2.36 26.81 -4.62
CA GLU A 73 1.66 28.01 -5.13
C GLU A 73 1.77 28.14 -6.66
N ASP A 74 2.79 27.55 -7.29
CA ASP A 74 2.98 27.56 -8.75
C ASP A 74 2.54 26.20 -9.33
N LYS A 75 1.33 26.16 -9.90
CA LYS A 75 0.76 24.94 -10.47
C LYS A 75 1.60 24.33 -11.60
N ILE A 76 2.27 25.15 -12.42
CA ILE A 76 3.07 24.66 -13.55
C ILE A 76 4.33 23.98 -13.02
N ALA A 77 5.04 24.66 -12.11
CA ALA A 77 6.21 24.11 -11.45
C ALA A 77 5.87 22.86 -10.63
N LEU A 78 4.75 22.87 -9.90
CA LEU A 78 4.27 21.73 -9.12
C LEU A 78 4.04 20.49 -10.00
N VAL A 79 3.34 20.62 -11.13
CA VAL A 79 3.08 19.52 -12.06
C VAL A 79 4.39 18.98 -12.66
N SER A 80 5.32 19.85 -13.04
CA SER A 80 6.62 19.47 -13.57
C SER A 80 7.44 18.69 -12.55
N GLN A 81 7.52 19.18 -11.31
CA GLN A 81 8.21 18.51 -10.21
C GLN A 81 7.55 17.18 -9.84
N HIS A 82 6.22 17.11 -9.87
CA HIS A 82 5.49 15.87 -9.60
C HIS A 82 5.77 14.79 -10.65
N LYS A 83 5.91 15.15 -11.93
CA LYS A 83 6.36 14.23 -12.99
C LYS A 83 7.78 13.73 -12.77
N THR A 84 8.71 14.62 -12.41
CA THR A 84 10.10 14.24 -12.08
C THR A 84 10.12 13.28 -10.90
N TYR A 85 9.29 13.55 -9.89
CA TYR A 85 9.11 12.67 -8.75
C TYR A 85 8.63 11.27 -9.18
N LEU A 86 7.64 11.18 -10.07
CA LEU A 86 7.16 9.90 -10.60
C LEU A 86 8.30 9.09 -11.24
N HIS A 87 9.07 9.73 -12.13
CA HIS A 87 10.18 9.06 -12.81
C HIS A 87 11.22 8.52 -11.81
N LEU A 88 11.66 9.34 -10.86
CA LEU A 88 12.61 8.91 -9.84
C LEU A 88 12.05 7.78 -8.98
N LEU A 89 10.80 7.91 -8.53
CA LEU A 89 10.14 6.91 -7.70
C LEU A 89 10.08 5.56 -8.42
N VAL A 90 9.54 5.53 -9.65
CA VAL A 90 9.38 4.28 -10.41
C VAL A 90 10.74 3.69 -10.79
N THR A 91 11.70 4.49 -11.24
CA THR A 91 13.04 4.02 -11.64
C THR A 91 13.78 3.34 -10.48
N LEU A 92 13.59 3.80 -9.25
CA LEU A 92 14.28 3.24 -8.09
C LEU A 92 13.48 2.12 -7.41
N THR A 93 12.15 2.25 -7.33
CA THR A 93 11.31 1.28 -6.60
C THR A 93 10.97 0.04 -7.42
N PHE A 94 10.87 0.17 -8.75
CA PHE A 94 10.53 -0.97 -9.61
C PHE A 94 11.64 -2.05 -9.64
N PRO A 95 12.93 -1.70 -9.80
CA PRO A 95 14.01 -2.68 -9.64
C PRO A 95 14.06 -3.32 -8.25
N ALA A 96 13.72 -2.55 -7.19
CA ALA A 96 13.64 -3.09 -5.84
C ALA A 96 12.52 -4.15 -5.71
N LEU A 97 11.35 -3.91 -6.31
CA LEU A 97 10.27 -4.90 -6.38
C LEU A 97 10.72 -6.18 -7.09
N LEU A 98 11.37 -6.05 -8.25
CA LEU A 98 11.88 -7.19 -9.02
C LEU A 98 12.95 -7.95 -8.23
N GLY A 99 13.88 -7.24 -7.61
CA GLY A 99 14.92 -7.83 -6.76
C GLY A 99 14.34 -8.63 -5.59
N LEU A 100 13.33 -8.09 -4.91
CA LEU A 100 12.62 -8.79 -3.85
C LEU A 100 11.94 -10.07 -4.33
N GLY A 101 11.32 -10.04 -5.51
CA GLY A 101 10.66 -11.21 -6.07
C GLY A 101 11.64 -12.28 -6.55
N ILE A 102 12.78 -11.88 -7.14
CA ILE A 102 13.83 -12.82 -7.61
C ILE A 102 14.54 -13.48 -6.42
N LEU A 103 14.85 -12.71 -5.38
CA LEU A 103 15.56 -13.14 -4.17
C LEU A 103 14.60 -13.55 -3.04
N GLN A 104 13.34 -13.88 -3.35
CA GLN A 104 12.32 -14.14 -2.35
C GLN A 104 12.70 -15.25 -1.37
N ASP A 105 13.28 -16.35 -1.89
CA ASP A 105 13.62 -17.53 -1.07
C ASP A 105 14.75 -17.20 -0.09
N GLU A 106 15.77 -16.48 -0.53
CA GLU A 106 16.88 -16.03 0.31
C GLU A 106 16.40 -15.03 1.36
N ILE A 107 15.53 -14.11 0.95
CA ILE A 107 14.97 -13.10 1.85
C ILE A 107 14.06 -13.76 2.89
N ILE A 108 13.21 -14.70 2.50
CA ILE A 108 12.36 -15.45 3.42
C ILE A 108 13.22 -16.25 4.40
N ARG A 109 14.24 -16.96 3.92
CA ARG A 109 15.16 -17.72 4.80
C ARG A 109 15.85 -16.81 5.82
N LEU A 110 16.36 -15.67 5.36
CA LEU A 110 17.13 -14.76 6.19
C LEU A 110 16.27 -14.09 7.29
N PHE A 111 15.06 -13.64 6.95
CA PHE A 111 14.25 -12.82 7.84
C PHE A 111 13.11 -13.60 8.56
N LEU A 112 12.60 -14.65 7.95
CA LEU A 112 11.46 -15.39 8.49
C LEU A 112 11.82 -16.82 8.91
N GLY A 113 12.79 -17.43 8.23
CA GLY A 113 13.23 -18.80 8.47
C GLY A 113 12.65 -19.80 7.46
N GLU A 114 13.28 -20.98 7.37
CA GLU A 114 12.97 -22.02 6.36
C GLU A 114 11.53 -22.54 6.41
N GLN A 115 10.91 -22.51 7.56
CA GLN A 115 9.52 -22.94 7.76
C GLN A 115 8.48 -22.13 6.95
N TYR A 116 8.86 -20.93 6.47
CA TYR A 116 8.00 -20.08 5.66
C TYR A 116 8.20 -20.23 4.14
N LEU A 117 9.21 -21.02 3.71
CA LEU A 117 9.53 -21.23 2.28
C LEU A 117 8.52 -22.12 1.55
N SER A 118 7.90 -23.06 2.25
CA SER A 118 7.14 -24.16 1.63
C SER A 118 5.77 -23.76 1.05
N ARG A 119 5.36 -22.49 1.14
CA ARG A 119 4.00 -22.05 0.80
C ARG A 119 3.94 -20.93 -0.23
N SER A 120 4.31 -21.31 -1.43
CA SER A 120 4.11 -20.64 -2.73
C SER A 120 4.85 -19.31 -2.95
N SER A 121 5.83 -19.36 -3.81
CA SER A 121 6.42 -18.25 -4.53
C SER A 121 5.34 -17.31 -5.13
N GLU A 122 4.22 -17.87 -5.56
CA GLU A 122 3.09 -17.12 -6.10
C GLU A 122 2.44 -16.16 -5.07
N LEU A 123 2.29 -16.60 -3.81
CA LEU A 123 1.76 -15.74 -2.74
C LEU A 123 2.64 -14.52 -2.53
N PHE A 124 3.97 -14.72 -2.49
CA PHE A 124 4.92 -13.65 -2.29
C PHE A 124 4.85 -12.59 -3.41
N TRP A 125 4.79 -13.04 -4.68
CA TRP A 125 4.67 -12.14 -5.82
C TRP A 125 3.38 -11.33 -5.82
N VAL A 126 2.23 -11.98 -5.55
CA VAL A 126 0.94 -11.27 -5.47
C VAL A 126 0.94 -10.25 -4.35
N LEU A 127 1.46 -10.62 -3.17
CA LEU A 127 1.63 -9.69 -2.06
C LEU A 127 2.60 -8.56 -2.38
N ALA A 128 3.74 -8.86 -3.03
CA ALA A 128 4.73 -7.86 -3.38
C ALA A 128 4.16 -6.78 -4.32
N ILE A 129 3.40 -7.20 -5.34
CA ILE A 129 2.74 -6.25 -6.25
C ILE A 129 1.66 -5.46 -5.52
N ALA A 130 0.84 -6.09 -4.67
CA ALA A 130 -0.18 -5.40 -3.89
C ALA A 130 0.44 -4.36 -2.95
N VAL A 131 1.48 -4.74 -2.22
CA VAL A 131 2.21 -3.85 -1.30
C VAL A 131 2.91 -2.72 -2.06
N TYR A 132 3.46 -2.99 -3.24
CA TYR A 132 4.01 -1.96 -4.11
C TYR A 132 2.96 -0.91 -4.48
N LEU A 133 1.77 -1.34 -4.90
CA LEU A 133 0.66 -0.44 -5.24
C LEU A 133 0.19 0.39 -4.04
N ILE A 134 0.13 -0.20 -2.85
CA ILE A 134 -0.21 0.49 -1.60
C ILE A 134 0.81 1.61 -1.32
N ASN A 135 2.11 1.29 -1.40
CA ASN A 135 3.16 2.27 -1.17
C ASN A 135 3.19 3.34 -2.26
N PHE A 136 3.03 2.95 -3.53
CA PHE A 136 2.95 3.89 -4.66
C PHE A 136 1.78 4.87 -4.47
N LYS A 137 0.60 4.37 -4.10
CA LYS A 137 -0.54 5.24 -3.77
C LYS A 137 -0.19 6.19 -2.63
N GLY A 138 0.29 5.68 -1.49
CA GLY A 138 0.59 6.48 -0.30
C GLY A 138 1.64 7.56 -0.54
N HIS A 139 2.72 7.22 -1.23
CA HIS A 139 3.86 8.12 -1.42
C HIS A 139 3.77 8.99 -2.68
N TYR A 140 2.93 8.67 -3.64
CA TYR A 140 2.78 9.45 -4.87
C TYR A 140 1.39 10.05 -5.02
N LEU A 141 0.33 9.23 -5.09
CA LEU A 141 -1.02 9.70 -5.39
C LEU A 141 -1.62 10.50 -4.24
N ASP A 142 -1.48 10.02 -3.01
CA ASP A 142 -2.02 10.70 -1.83
C ASP A 142 -1.30 12.04 -1.59
N HIS A 143 0.00 12.13 -1.87
CA HIS A 143 0.72 13.41 -1.83
C HIS A 143 0.17 14.39 -2.86
N GLY A 144 -0.12 13.95 -4.08
CA GLY A 144 -0.76 14.79 -5.10
C GLY A 144 -2.10 15.37 -4.63
N LEU A 145 -2.98 14.53 -4.05
CA LEU A 145 -4.26 14.95 -3.50
C LEU A 145 -4.12 15.91 -2.32
N GLN A 146 -3.09 15.73 -1.47
CA GLN A 146 -2.80 16.62 -0.35
C GLN A 146 -2.36 18.00 -0.83
N PHE A 147 -1.48 18.09 -1.83
CA PHE A 147 -1.07 19.38 -2.42
C PHE A 147 -2.21 20.11 -3.13
N LEU A 148 -3.13 19.36 -3.74
CA LEU A 148 -4.35 19.91 -4.34
C LEU A 148 -5.43 20.25 -3.31
N LEU A 149 -5.17 20.04 -2.01
CA LEU A 149 -6.12 20.23 -0.89
C LEU A 149 -7.40 19.40 -1.01
N GLN A 150 -7.36 18.28 -1.77
CA GLN A 150 -8.50 17.38 -2.01
C GLN A 150 -8.58 16.25 -0.96
N THR A 151 -8.42 16.59 0.32
CA THR A 151 -8.34 15.61 1.40
C THR A 151 -9.63 14.82 1.60
N ARG A 152 -10.79 15.39 1.22
CA ARG A 152 -12.07 14.66 1.22
C ARG A 152 -12.11 13.53 0.20
N LYS A 153 -11.50 13.70 -1.00
CA LYS A 153 -11.37 12.64 -2.00
C LYS A 153 -10.55 11.49 -1.41
N LEU A 154 -9.45 11.81 -0.73
CA LEU A 154 -8.61 10.83 -0.04
C LEU A 154 -9.42 9.96 0.94
N LEU A 155 -10.28 10.58 1.75
CA LEU A 155 -11.15 9.88 2.70
C LEU A 155 -12.11 8.92 1.99
N TRP A 156 -12.81 9.40 0.94
CA TRP A 156 -13.76 8.57 0.21
C TRP A 156 -13.09 7.40 -0.52
N VAL A 157 -11.92 7.61 -1.10
CA VAL A 157 -11.10 6.57 -1.74
C VAL A 157 -10.67 5.52 -0.71
N SER A 158 -10.21 5.93 0.48
CA SER A 158 -9.83 4.98 1.53
C SER A 158 -11.04 4.20 2.06
N LEU A 159 -12.19 4.86 2.21
CA LEU A 159 -13.42 4.21 2.65
C LEU A 159 -13.94 3.18 1.63
N SER A 160 -13.93 3.53 0.33
CA SER A 160 -14.32 2.60 -0.73
C SER A 160 -13.42 1.36 -0.75
N GLY A 161 -12.10 1.53 -0.56
CA GLY A 161 -11.15 0.43 -0.46
C GLY A 161 -11.44 -0.50 0.72
N LEU A 162 -11.76 0.06 1.90
CA LEU A 162 -12.13 -0.74 3.07
C LEU A 162 -13.42 -1.53 2.83
N ILE A 163 -14.46 -0.89 2.29
CA ILE A 163 -15.73 -1.56 1.97
C ILE A 163 -15.52 -2.69 0.98
N MET A 164 -14.78 -2.43 -0.12
CA MET A 164 -14.46 -3.45 -1.12
C MET A 164 -13.67 -4.61 -0.51
N CYS A 165 -12.70 -4.33 0.36
CA CYS A 165 -11.93 -5.35 1.06
C CYS A 165 -12.86 -6.25 1.89
N ILE A 166 -13.75 -5.67 2.71
CA ILE A 166 -14.69 -6.42 3.55
C ILE A 166 -15.63 -7.28 2.70
N CYS A 167 -16.10 -6.78 1.55
CA CYS A 167 -17.01 -7.52 0.69
C CYS A 167 -16.31 -8.65 -0.09
N LEU A 168 -15.09 -8.43 -0.58
CA LEU A 168 -14.38 -9.39 -1.42
C LEU A 168 -13.67 -10.48 -0.60
N LEU A 169 -13.17 -10.16 0.60
CA LEU A 169 -12.40 -11.10 1.42
C LEU A 169 -13.13 -12.42 1.67
N PRO A 170 -14.40 -12.46 2.14
CA PRO A 170 -15.08 -13.72 2.40
C PRO A 170 -15.23 -14.58 1.14
N LEU A 171 -15.53 -13.94 0.02
CA LEU A 171 -15.72 -14.63 -1.28
C LEU A 171 -14.41 -15.27 -1.75
N MET A 172 -13.32 -14.51 -1.71
CA MET A 172 -12.02 -14.98 -2.18
C MET A 172 -11.39 -16.00 -1.23
N LEU A 173 -11.57 -15.84 0.08
CA LEU A 173 -11.08 -16.80 1.07
C LEU A 173 -11.78 -18.16 0.94
N ASN A 174 -13.09 -18.19 0.69
CA ASN A 174 -13.83 -19.43 0.47
C ASN A 174 -13.40 -20.18 -0.80
N GLN A 175 -12.95 -19.47 -1.84
CA GLN A 175 -12.55 -20.08 -3.11
C GLN A 175 -11.07 -20.46 -3.16
N PHE A 176 -10.21 -19.60 -2.64
CA PHE A 176 -8.75 -19.69 -2.81
C PHE A 176 -7.97 -19.75 -1.48
N GLY A 177 -8.65 -19.85 -0.35
CA GLY A 177 -8.00 -19.86 0.97
C GLY A 177 -7.14 -18.60 1.20
N MET A 178 -5.98 -18.76 1.81
CA MET A 178 -5.05 -17.67 2.12
C MET A 178 -4.64 -16.87 0.85
N PHE A 179 -4.49 -17.54 -0.30
CA PHE A 179 -4.16 -16.89 -1.57
C PHE A 179 -5.24 -15.92 -2.02
N GLY A 180 -6.51 -16.21 -1.69
CA GLY A 180 -7.64 -15.32 -1.94
C GLY A 180 -7.53 -13.97 -1.23
N ALA A 181 -6.93 -13.94 -0.03
CA ALA A 181 -6.67 -12.68 0.66
C ALA A 181 -5.62 -11.82 -0.08
N ALA A 182 -4.57 -12.44 -0.60
CA ALA A 182 -3.55 -11.72 -1.39
C ALA A 182 -4.13 -11.16 -2.70
N ILE A 183 -4.96 -11.94 -3.40
CA ILE A 183 -5.69 -11.48 -4.59
C ILE A 183 -6.61 -10.31 -4.23
N THR A 184 -7.35 -10.41 -3.13
CA THR A 184 -8.21 -9.30 -2.67
C THR A 184 -7.41 -8.04 -2.42
N LEU A 185 -6.27 -8.16 -1.73
CA LEU A 185 -5.38 -7.03 -1.46
C LEU A 185 -4.87 -6.40 -2.77
N LEU A 186 -4.50 -7.23 -3.76
CA LEU A 186 -4.06 -6.77 -5.08
C LEU A 186 -5.17 -6.02 -5.84
N ILE A 187 -6.38 -6.59 -5.91
CA ILE A 187 -7.51 -5.97 -6.60
C ILE A 187 -7.87 -4.64 -5.93
N VAL A 188 -8.01 -4.65 -4.60
CA VAL A 188 -8.39 -3.44 -3.84
C VAL A 188 -7.33 -2.36 -3.97
N SER A 189 -6.03 -2.69 -3.83
CA SER A 189 -4.96 -1.70 -3.97
C SER A 189 -4.89 -1.11 -5.38
N GLY A 190 -5.10 -1.93 -6.41
CA GLY A 190 -5.15 -1.47 -7.80
C GLY A 190 -6.32 -0.53 -8.07
N LEU A 191 -7.53 -0.90 -7.65
CA LEU A 191 -8.73 -0.08 -7.84
C LEU A 191 -8.65 1.23 -7.05
N VAL A 192 -8.19 1.18 -5.80
CA VAL A 192 -8.01 2.38 -4.98
C VAL A 192 -6.93 3.30 -5.57
N ALA A 193 -5.85 2.76 -6.16
CA ALA A 193 -4.87 3.55 -6.89
C ALA A 193 -5.50 4.24 -8.10
N ILE A 194 -6.31 3.53 -8.90
CA ILE A 194 -7.02 4.12 -10.06
C ILE A 194 -7.99 5.22 -9.62
N LEU A 195 -8.75 5.02 -8.54
CA LEU A 195 -9.68 6.03 -8.01
C LEU A 195 -8.98 7.27 -7.44
N SER A 196 -7.69 7.17 -7.12
CA SER A 196 -6.88 8.29 -6.62
C SER A 196 -6.37 9.21 -7.75
N PHE A 197 -6.36 8.73 -9.01
CA PHE A 197 -6.11 9.56 -10.19
C PHE A 197 -7.32 10.46 -10.48
#